data_6c522eb9f555c6b07b50c851cedba586
#
_entry.id   6c522eb9f555c6b07b50c851cedba586
#
_cell.length_a   1.000
_cell.length_b   1.000
_cell.length_c   1.000
_cell.angle_alpha   90.00
_cell.angle_beta   90.00
_cell.angle_gamma   90.00
#
_symmetry.space_group_name_H-M   'P 1'
#
loop_
_entity.id
_entity.type
_entity.pdbx_description
1 polymer ?
#
loop_
_entity_poly.entity_id
_entity_poly.type
_entity_poly.pdbx_seq_one_letter_code
_entity_poly.pdbx_strand_id
1 'polypeptide(L)'
;MKEAARWFLTRSRSGTWRSHVVLSGVLLFMCWQFAGPPPTFPLSSSYRAFQDISPDEGAWAVFFGLSGLQGIAGTLPVLERFYAVRVTSCAVLAAVHTVIGGLFWMGSPASIGSGTFLLWGSMALGNLLWEPRQCPPS
;
A
#
# COMPACT_ATOMS: atom_id res chain seq x y z
N MET A 1 -0.24 -25.57 -14.41
CA MET A 1 -1.42 -24.67 -14.48
C MET A 1 -2.48 -24.95 -13.41
N LYS A 2 -2.90 -26.20 -13.19
CA LYS A 2 -3.98 -26.54 -12.21
C LYS A 2 -3.61 -26.18 -10.76
N GLU A 3 -2.36 -26.33 -10.35
CA GLU A 3 -1.89 -26.00 -8.99
C GLU A 3 -1.87 -24.49 -8.73
N ALA A 4 -1.41 -23.69 -9.68
CA ALA A 4 -1.41 -22.23 -9.59
C ALA A 4 -2.85 -21.70 -9.49
N ALA A 5 -3.78 -22.26 -10.26
CA ALA A 5 -5.20 -21.89 -10.17
C ALA A 5 -5.82 -22.26 -8.82
N ARG A 6 -5.53 -23.44 -8.28
CA ARG A 6 -5.99 -23.87 -6.94
C ARG A 6 -5.42 -22.96 -5.86
N TRP A 7 -4.12 -22.66 -5.91
CA TRP A 7 -3.48 -21.75 -4.98
C TRP A 7 -4.17 -20.38 -5.00
N PHE A 8 -4.36 -19.80 -6.19
CA PHE A 8 -5.02 -18.51 -6.35
C PHE A 8 -6.44 -18.51 -5.76
N LEU A 9 -7.25 -19.53 -6.07
CA LEU A 9 -8.62 -19.66 -5.56
C LEU A 9 -8.66 -19.80 -4.03
N THR A 10 -7.72 -20.52 -3.44
CA THR A 10 -7.64 -20.67 -1.99
C THR A 10 -7.21 -19.37 -1.32
N ARG A 11 -6.20 -18.70 -1.86
CA ARG A 11 -5.65 -17.47 -1.32
C ARG A 11 -6.56 -16.26 -1.53
N SER A 12 -7.25 -16.18 -2.66
CA SER A 12 -8.20 -15.09 -2.91
C SER A 12 -9.37 -15.05 -1.91
N ARG A 13 -9.55 -16.13 -1.13
CA ARG A 13 -10.54 -16.17 -0.04
C ARG A 13 -9.98 -15.63 1.28
N SER A 14 -8.66 -15.50 1.44
CA SER A 14 -8.07 -14.93 2.65
C SER A 14 -8.23 -13.41 2.64
N GLY A 15 -8.73 -12.84 3.75
CA GLY A 15 -8.89 -11.39 3.89
C GLY A 15 -7.56 -10.65 3.79
N THR A 16 -6.49 -11.22 4.34
CA THR A 16 -5.14 -10.65 4.32
C THR A 16 -4.60 -10.50 2.90
N TRP A 17 -4.74 -11.53 2.06
CA TRP A 17 -4.29 -11.50 0.68
C TRP A 17 -5.04 -10.41 -0.12
N ARG A 18 -6.37 -10.34 0.04
CA ARG A 18 -7.18 -9.33 -0.64
C ARG A 18 -6.78 -7.92 -0.25
N SER A 19 -6.59 -7.68 1.05
CA SER A 19 -6.17 -6.36 1.52
C SER A 19 -4.81 -5.95 0.97
N HIS A 20 -3.84 -6.86 0.91
CA HIS A 20 -2.54 -6.60 0.29
C HIS A 20 -2.66 -6.18 -1.17
N VAL A 21 -3.43 -6.92 -1.97
CA VAL A 21 -3.64 -6.62 -3.39
C VAL A 21 -4.30 -5.25 -3.56
N VAL A 22 -5.34 -4.96 -2.78
CA VAL A 22 -6.04 -3.67 -2.86
C VAL A 22 -5.13 -2.53 -2.46
N LEU A 23 -4.45 -2.63 -1.30
CA LEU A 23 -3.57 -1.58 -0.80
C LEU A 23 -2.39 -1.32 -1.74
N SER A 24 -1.80 -2.37 -2.28
CA SER A 24 -0.74 -2.24 -3.29
C SER A 24 -1.24 -1.60 -4.58
N GLY A 25 -2.44 -1.98 -5.01
CA GLY A 25 -3.09 -1.41 -6.20
C GLY A 25 -3.34 0.09 -6.06
N VAL A 26 -3.73 0.55 -4.88
CA VAL A 26 -3.89 1.99 -4.59
C VAL A 26 -2.57 2.73 -4.73
N LEU A 27 -1.47 2.19 -4.18
CA LEU A 27 -0.15 2.83 -4.31
C LEU A 27 0.33 2.87 -5.77
N LEU A 28 0.11 1.81 -6.54
CA LEU A 28 0.43 1.80 -7.96
C LEU A 28 -0.45 2.79 -8.77
N PHE A 29 -1.71 2.93 -8.39
CA PHE A 29 -2.58 3.96 -8.97
C PHE A 29 -2.07 5.38 -8.65
N MET A 30 -1.64 5.64 -7.41
CA MET A 30 -1.00 6.91 -7.06
C MET A 30 0.30 7.12 -7.85
N CYS A 31 1.13 6.09 -7.98
CA CYS A 31 2.32 6.14 -8.83
C CYS A 31 1.97 6.62 -10.25
N TRP A 32 0.95 6.02 -10.86
CA TRP A 32 0.49 6.40 -12.20
C TRP A 32 -0.02 7.85 -12.25
N GLN A 33 -0.79 8.29 -11.25
CA GLN A 33 -1.28 9.67 -11.17
C GLN A 33 -0.15 10.70 -11.09
N PHE A 34 0.87 10.43 -10.26
CA PHE A 34 2.00 11.34 -10.08
C PHE A 34 3.04 11.27 -11.20
N ALA A 35 3.06 10.19 -11.99
CA ALA A 35 3.93 10.06 -13.16
C ALA A 35 3.36 10.66 -14.44
N GLY A 36 2.03 10.90 -14.47
CA GLY A 36 1.30 11.30 -15.68
C GLY A 36 0.99 12.80 -15.74
N PRO A 37 0.79 13.35 -16.97
CA PRO A 37 0.21 14.67 -17.15
C PRO A 37 -1.33 14.62 -16.98
N PRO A 38 -2.01 15.68 -16.48
CA PRO A 38 -1.41 16.94 -15.97
C PRO A 38 -0.80 16.77 -14.57
N PRO A 39 0.02 17.76 -14.12
CA PRO A 39 0.56 17.75 -12.77
C PRO A 39 -0.53 17.59 -11.71
N THR A 40 -0.27 16.73 -10.72
CA THR A 40 -1.28 16.35 -9.70
C THR A 40 -1.40 17.39 -8.59
N PHE A 41 -0.29 18.00 -8.17
CA PHE A 41 -0.27 18.95 -7.06
C PHE A 41 -1.20 20.15 -7.22
N PRO A 42 -1.28 20.80 -8.40
CA PRO A 42 -2.19 21.93 -8.59
C PRO A 42 -3.68 21.56 -8.55
N LEU A 43 -4.02 20.27 -8.66
CA LEU A 43 -5.41 19.85 -8.77
C LEU A 43 -6.18 19.93 -7.45
N SER A 44 -5.48 19.89 -6.29
CA SER A 44 -6.13 19.93 -5.00
C SER A 44 -5.22 20.44 -3.88
N SER A 45 -5.77 21.28 -3.02
CA SER A 45 -5.11 21.73 -1.79
C SER A 45 -4.74 20.58 -0.85
N SER A 46 -5.38 19.43 -0.99
CA SER A 46 -5.07 18.21 -0.19
C SER A 46 -3.65 17.71 -0.42
N TYR A 47 -3.03 18.02 -1.58
CA TYR A 47 -1.65 17.65 -1.88
C TYR A 47 -0.60 18.64 -1.35
N ARG A 48 -1.02 19.70 -0.67
CA ARG A 48 -0.10 20.74 -0.17
C ARG A 48 1.00 20.19 0.71
N ALA A 49 0.66 19.31 1.67
CA ALA A 49 1.66 18.73 2.55
C ALA A 49 2.66 17.81 1.82
N PHE A 50 2.26 17.17 0.72
CA PHE A 50 3.19 16.43 -0.15
C PHE A 50 4.16 17.37 -0.84
N GLN A 51 3.64 18.47 -1.38
CA GLN A 51 4.43 19.50 -2.07
C GLN A 51 5.42 20.19 -1.13
N ASP A 52 5.03 20.44 0.13
CA ASP A 52 5.89 21.05 1.15
C ASP A 52 7.09 20.15 1.52
N ILE A 53 6.93 18.81 1.43
CA ILE A 53 8.02 17.85 1.66
C ILE A 53 8.91 17.72 0.41
N SER A 54 8.30 17.51 -0.74
CA SER A 54 8.99 17.45 -2.02
C SER A 54 8.10 17.97 -3.13
N PRO A 55 8.50 19.03 -3.83
CA PRO A 55 7.76 19.56 -4.98
C PRO A 55 7.86 18.66 -6.22
N ASP A 56 8.73 17.64 -6.21
CA ASP A 56 8.95 16.73 -7.32
C ASP A 56 7.91 15.60 -7.30
N GLU A 57 6.93 15.68 -8.19
CA GLU A 57 5.92 14.63 -8.37
C GLU A 57 6.54 13.31 -8.83
N GLY A 58 7.63 13.35 -9.61
CA GLY A 58 8.34 12.15 -10.04
C GLY A 58 8.94 11.37 -8.88
N ALA A 59 9.47 12.05 -7.87
CA ALA A 59 9.97 11.40 -6.65
C ALA A 59 8.83 10.68 -5.91
N TRP A 60 7.66 11.29 -5.81
CA TRP A 60 6.47 10.66 -5.23
C TRP A 60 5.99 9.47 -6.05
N ALA A 61 6.00 9.58 -7.39
CA ALA A 61 5.63 8.46 -8.26
C ALA A 61 6.55 7.26 -8.02
N VAL A 62 7.87 7.46 -7.96
CA VAL A 62 8.84 6.39 -7.66
C VAL A 62 8.58 5.80 -6.28
N PHE A 63 8.38 6.63 -5.26
CA PHE A 63 8.10 6.17 -3.89
C PHE A 63 6.84 5.29 -3.82
N PHE A 64 5.73 5.71 -4.43
CA PHE A 64 4.50 4.93 -4.47
C PHE A 64 4.65 3.66 -5.30
N GLY A 65 5.34 3.74 -6.44
CA GLY A 65 5.61 2.60 -7.30
C GLY A 65 6.39 1.50 -6.59
N LEU A 66 7.51 1.84 -5.96
CA LEU A 66 8.32 0.89 -5.20
C LEU A 66 7.56 0.29 -4.02
N SER A 67 6.82 1.12 -3.27
CA SER A 67 6.01 0.66 -2.14
C SER A 67 4.88 -0.27 -2.57
N GLY A 68 4.22 0.02 -3.69
CA GLY A 68 3.19 -0.83 -4.27
C GLY A 68 3.73 -2.17 -4.76
N LEU A 69 4.87 -2.16 -5.44
CA LEU A 69 5.55 -3.39 -5.89
C LEU A 69 6.02 -4.25 -4.71
N GLN A 70 6.56 -3.63 -3.65
CA GLN A 70 6.91 -4.34 -2.41
C GLN A 70 5.68 -4.99 -1.77
N GLY A 71 4.55 -4.29 -1.76
CA GLY A 71 3.30 -4.85 -1.26
C GLY A 71 2.84 -6.07 -2.06
N ILE A 72 2.91 -6.01 -3.40
CA ILE A 72 2.58 -7.14 -4.28
C ILE A 72 3.54 -8.31 -4.06
N ALA A 73 4.83 -8.05 -3.83
CA ALA A 73 5.81 -9.11 -3.60
C ALA A 73 5.37 -10.06 -2.46
N GLY A 74 4.74 -9.52 -1.40
CA GLY A 74 4.19 -10.31 -0.30
C GLY A 74 3.02 -11.23 -0.68
N THR A 75 2.44 -11.06 -1.87
CA THR A 75 1.32 -11.87 -2.37
C THR A 75 1.73 -12.91 -3.40
N LEU A 76 2.97 -12.89 -3.88
CA LEU A 76 3.45 -13.81 -4.91
C LEU A 76 3.76 -15.19 -4.33
N PRO A 77 3.31 -16.30 -4.98
CA PRO A 77 3.49 -17.66 -4.47
C PRO A 77 4.95 -18.02 -4.18
N VAL A 78 5.87 -17.54 -5.01
CA VAL A 78 7.30 -17.82 -4.88
C VAL A 78 7.93 -17.11 -3.69
N LEU A 79 7.49 -15.88 -3.42
CA LEU A 79 8.03 -15.01 -2.36
C LEU A 79 7.28 -15.18 -1.04
N GLU A 80 6.01 -15.57 -1.09
CA GLU A 80 5.16 -15.77 0.08
C GLU A 80 5.73 -16.80 1.08
N ARG A 81 6.50 -17.78 0.60
CA ARG A 81 7.19 -18.77 1.45
C ARG A 81 8.21 -18.14 2.41
N PHE A 82 8.71 -16.94 2.06
CA PHE A 82 9.65 -16.23 2.92
C PHE A 82 8.89 -15.35 3.91
N TYR A 83 8.92 -15.72 5.17
CA TYR A 83 8.28 -14.97 6.25
C TYR A 83 8.69 -13.49 6.27
N ALA A 84 9.99 -13.22 6.08
CA ALA A 84 10.51 -11.86 6.05
C ALA A 84 9.85 -11.00 4.95
N VAL A 85 9.62 -11.56 3.75
CA VAL A 85 8.97 -10.83 2.65
C VAL A 85 7.54 -10.46 3.00
N ARG A 86 6.78 -11.37 3.60
CA ARG A 86 5.40 -11.09 4.02
C ARG A 86 5.33 -10.01 5.09
N VAL A 87 6.15 -10.13 6.13
CA VAL A 87 6.19 -9.16 7.24
C VAL A 87 6.62 -7.78 6.74
N THR A 88 7.68 -7.70 5.92
CA THR A 88 8.13 -6.41 5.36
C THR A 88 7.09 -5.80 4.44
N SER A 89 6.39 -6.59 3.63
CA SER A 89 5.30 -6.08 2.78
C SER A 89 4.15 -5.50 3.62
N CYS A 90 3.71 -6.19 4.68
CA CYS A 90 2.71 -5.66 5.62
C CYS A 90 3.19 -4.36 6.27
N ALA A 91 4.43 -4.33 6.75
CA ALA A 91 5.00 -3.17 7.43
C ALA A 91 5.09 -1.95 6.50
N VAL A 92 5.55 -2.15 5.27
CA VAL A 92 5.61 -1.09 4.25
C VAL A 92 4.22 -0.57 3.94
N LEU A 93 3.25 -1.44 3.68
CA LEU A 93 1.87 -1.01 3.39
C LEU A 93 1.27 -0.23 4.57
N ALA A 94 1.46 -0.69 5.81
CA ALA A 94 0.97 0.00 6.99
C ALA A 94 1.61 1.38 7.15
N ALA A 95 2.93 1.46 7.07
CA ALA A 95 3.67 2.72 7.23
C ALA A 95 3.31 3.73 6.13
N VAL A 96 3.34 3.31 4.87
CA VAL A 96 3.08 4.20 3.73
C VAL A 96 1.66 4.74 3.75
N HIS A 97 0.64 3.90 3.96
CA HIS A 97 -0.75 4.38 4.03
C HIS A 97 -1.00 5.29 5.23
N THR A 98 -0.38 5.02 6.37
CA THR A 98 -0.48 5.91 7.54
C THR A 98 0.15 7.27 7.26
N VAL A 99 1.36 7.29 6.65
CA VAL A 99 2.03 8.54 6.27
C VAL A 99 1.20 9.33 5.26
N ILE A 100 0.70 8.67 4.21
CA ILE A 100 -0.16 9.31 3.20
C ILE A 100 -1.41 9.91 3.87
N GLY A 101 -2.07 9.15 4.74
CA GLY A 101 -3.23 9.63 5.50
C GLY A 101 -2.92 10.86 6.35
N GLY A 102 -1.76 10.86 7.01
CA GLY A 102 -1.25 11.99 7.77
C GLY A 102 -0.99 13.22 6.90
N LEU A 103 -0.38 13.04 5.73
CA LEU A 103 -0.12 14.14 4.78
C LEU A 103 -1.42 14.73 4.23
N PHE A 104 -2.40 13.91 3.88
CA PHE A 104 -3.72 14.40 3.49
C PHE A 104 -4.40 15.15 4.63
N TRP A 105 -4.28 14.67 5.88
CA TRP A 105 -4.81 15.36 7.05
C TRP A 105 -4.16 16.74 7.24
N MET A 106 -2.85 16.84 7.10
CA MET A 106 -2.11 18.10 7.20
C MET A 106 -2.46 19.09 6.07
N GLY A 107 -2.64 18.59 4.85
CA GLY A 107 -3.02 19.41 3.70
C GLY A 107 -4.47 19.89 3.75
N SER A 108 -5.39 19.02 4.16
CA SER A 108 -6.83 19.32 4.28
C SER A 108 -7.50 18.31 5.23
N PRO A 109 -7.71 18.67 6.51
CA PRO A 109 -8.30 17.77 7.51
C PRO A 109 -9.69 17.23 7.13
N ALA A 110 -10.45 17.99 6.35
CA ALA A 110 -11.79 17.59 5.87
C ALA A 110 -11.74 16.69 4.62
N SER A 111 -10.56 16.33 4.11
CA SER A 111 -10.46 15.50 2.92
C SER A 111 -10.87 14.05 3.23
N ILE A 112 -11.68 13.48 2.34
CA ILE A 112 -12.03 12.05 2.40
C ILE A 112 -10.76 11.19 2.34
N GLY A 113 -9.73 11.65 1.63
CA GLY A 113 -8.45 10.96 1.50
C GLY A 113 -7.78 10.70 2.84
N SER A 114 -7.78 11.67 3.78
CA SER A 114 -7.16 11.48 5.09
C SER A 114 -7.76 10.31 5.86
N GLY A 115 -9.07 10.27 6.00
CA GLY A 115 -9.77 9.19 6.70
C GLY A 115 -9.59 7.83 6.02
N THR A 116 -9.68 7.79 4.69
CA THR A 116 -9.55 6.57 3.90
C THR A 116 -8.16 5.95 4.05
N PHE A 117 -7.09 6.74 3.91
CA PHE A 117 -5.72 6.23 4.02
C PHE A 117 -5.35 5.84 5.45
N LEU A 118 -5.83 6.56 6.47
CA LEU A 118 -5.65 6.16 7.87
C LEU A 118 -6.37 4.85 8.19
N LEU A 119 -7.57 4.64 7.66
CA LEU A 119 -8.29 3.37 7.80
C LEU A 119 -7.51 2.23 7.12
N TRP A 120 -6.99 2.45 5.93
CA TRP A 120 -6.17 1.45 5.22
C TRP A 120 -4.85 1.15 5.92
N GLY A 121 -4.18 2.16 6.47
CA GLY A 121 -2.99 1.97 7.30
C GLY A 121 -3.29 1.11 8.54
N SER A 122 -4.41 1.36 9.21
CA SER A 122 -4.87 0.57 10.35
C SER A 122 -5.19 -0.88 9.97
N MET A 123 -5.80 -1.10 8.79
CA MET A 123 -6.07 -2.45 8.28
C MET A 123 -4.77 -3.20 7.95
N ALA A 124 -3.79 -2.53 7.34
CA ALA A 124 -2.47 -3.10 7.06
C ALA A 124 -1.71 -3.43 8.35
N LEU A 125 -1.81 -2.57 9.37
CA LEU A 125 -1.24 -2.82 10.69
C LEU A 125 -1.90 -4.03 11.37
N GLY A 126 -3.23 -4.15 11.28
CA GLY A 126 -3.96 -5.33 11.75
C GLY A 126 -3.45 -6.61 11.10
N ASN A 127 -3.21 -6.60 9.80
CA ASN A 127 -2.63 -7.73 9.07
C ASN A 127 -1.22 -8.06 9.57
N LEU A 128 -0.38 -7.04 9.81
CA LEU A 128 0.97 -7.21 10.34
C LEU A 128 0.96 -7.89 11.72
N LEU A 129 0.03 -7.53 12.59
CA LEU A 129 -0.11 -8.10 13.92
C LEU A 129 -0.69 -9.52 13.90
N TRP A 130 -1.44 -9.86 12.85
CA TRP A 130 -2.08 -11.17 12.69
C TRP A 130 -1.17 -12.21 12.02
N GLU A 131 -0.32 -11.78 11.10
CA GLU A 131 0.54 -12.63 10.27
C GLU A 131 1.45 -13.58 11.08
N PRO A 132 2.12 -13.13 12.17
CA PRO A 132 2.97 -14.00 13.00
C PRO A 132 2.22 -15.16 13.67
N ARG A 133 0.91 -15.02 13.86
CA ARG A 133 0.08 -16.04 14.53
C ARG A 133 -0.31 -17.19 13.61
N GLN A 134 -0.25 -16.99 12.30
CA GLN A 134 -0.65 -18.00 11.31
C GLN A 134 0.51 -18.90 10.88
N CYS A 135 1.75 -18.49 11.09
CA CYS A 135 2.93 -19.27 10.73
C CYS A 135 3.95 -19.16 11.87
N PRO A 136 3.79 -19.96 12.96
CA PRO A 136 4.84 -20.06 13.95
C PRO A 136 6.12 -20.55 13.25
N PRO A 137 7.30 -20.01 13.64
CA PRO A 137 8.56 -20.49 13.11
C PRO A 137 8.68 -21.98 13.38
N SER A 138 8.91 -22.75 12.32
CA SER A 138 9.23 -24.18 12.38
C SER A 138 10.59 -24.38 13.02
#